data_c792b8daa4d0f562e1074d5beff709f1
#
_entry.id   c792b8daa4d0f562e1074d5beff709f1
#
_cell.length_a   1.000
_cell.length_b   1.000
_cell.length_c   1.000
_cell.angle_alpha   90.00
_cell.angle_beta   90.00
_cell.angle_gamma   90.00
#
_symmetry.space_group_name_H-M   'P 1'
#
loop_
_entity.id
_entity.type
_entity.pdbx_description
1 polymer ?
#
loop_
_entity_poly.entity_id
_entity_poly.type
_entity_poly.pdbx_seq_one_letter_code
_entity_poly.pdbx_strand_id
1 'polypeptide(L)'
;MKNTQIKPAAEESTSVRLDRWLWAARFFKTRTLSQDNIELGRVRMNGVRLKASKDIRVGDQLEIIRGEERFVVVVKALSSKRGSATVAQTLYEETPESLEARTRIKETSRFMPM
;
A
#
# COMPACT_ATOMS: atom_id res chain seq x y z
N MET A 1 11.48 -3.21 -32.69
CA MET A 1 10.97 -3.15 -32.21
C MET A 1 10.62 -2.86 -31.82
N LYS A 2 10.66 -2.96 -31.57
CA LYS A 2 10.09 -2.69 -30.99
C LYS A 2 9.56 -2.79 -30.40
N ASN A 3 9.47 -3.12 -30.20
CA ASN A 3 8.77 -3.19 -29.59
C ASN A 3 8.38 -3.33 -29.06
N THR A 4 8.43 -3.52 -28.82
CA THR A 4 7.95 -3.78 -28.32
C THR A 4 7.51 -3.76 -27.72
N GLN A 5 7.36 -3.83 -27.63
CA GLN A 5 6.91 -3.99 -26.84
C GLN A 5 5.75 -4.05 -26.50
N ILE A 6 5.59 -4.72 -26.72
CA ILE A 6 4.38 -4.86 -26.32
C ILE A 6 4.09 -5.07 -24.97
N LYS A 7 3.43 -4.26 -24.33
CA LYS A 7 3.15 -4.37 -22.94
C LYS A 7 1.70 -4.30 -22.71
N PRO A 8 1.15 -5.05 -21.77
CA PRO A 8 -0.21 -4.85 -21.32
C PRO A 8 -0.37 -3.43 -20.86
N ALA A 9 -1.54 -2.92 -20.93
CA ALA A 9 -1.80 -1.53 -20.59
C ALA A 9 -1.28 -1.17 -19.21
N ALA A 10 -1.41 -2.08 -18.28
CA ALA A 10 -0.98 -1.79 -16.92
C ALA A 10 0.52 -1.60 -16.84
N GLU A 11 1.24 -2.35 -17.63
CA GLU A 11 2.67 -2.25 -17.57
C GLU A 11 3.22 -1.08 -18.29
N GLU A 12 2.42 -0.44 -19.08
CA GLU A 12 2.88 0.76 -19.72
C GLU A 12 3.09 1.88 -18.75
N SER A 13 2.40 1.79 -17.61
CA SER A 13 2.58 2.76 -16.59
C SER A 13 3.71 2.36 -15.70
N THR A 14 4.67 3.23 -15.47
CA THR A 14 5.70 2.99 -14.49
C THR A 14 5.32 3.53 -13.13
N SER A 15 4.16 4.17 -13.02
CA SER A 15 3.67 4.71 -11.76
C SER A 15 2.16 4.70 -11.75
N VAL A 16 1.60 4.73 -10.53
CA VAL A 16 0.17 4.81 -10.31
C VAL A 16 -0.05 5.78 -9.15
N ARG A 17 -1.13 6.54 -9.20
CA ARG A 17 -1.45 7.44 -8.11
C ARG A 17 -1.58 6.66 -6.80
N LEU A 18 -1.08 7.26 -5.74
CA LEU A 18 -1.06 6.63 -4.42
C LEU A 18 -2.48 6.24 -3.96
N ASP A 19 -3.44 7.16 -4.11
CA ASP A 19 -4.79 6.88 -3.65
C ASP A 19 -5.40 5.68 -4.39
N ARG A 20 -5.11 5.57 -5.67
CA ARG A 20 -5.63 4.48 -6.47
C ARG A 20 -4.93 3.16 -6.14
N TRP A 21 -3.62 3.21 -5.95
CA TRP A 21 -2.88 2.00 -5.62
C TRP A 21 -3.31 1.43 -4.27
N LEU A 22 -3.50 2.30 -3.27
CA LEU A 22 -3.93 1.84 -1.95
C LEU A 22 -5.31 1.20 -2.01
N TRP A 23 -6.18 1.75 -2.84
CA TRP A 23 -7.50 1.18 -3.05
C TRP A 23 -7.39 -0.16 -3.79
N ALA A 24 -6.56 -0.25 -4.83
CA ALA A 24 -6.37 -1.48 -5.58
C ALA A 24 -5.77 -2.57 -4.70
N ALA A 25 -4.85 -2.20 -3.81
CA ALA A 25 -4.20 -3.13 -2.89
C ALA A 25 -5.08 -3.46 -1.68
N ARG A 26 -6.28 -2.91 -1.63
CA ARG A 26 -7.29 -3.18 -0.63
C ARG A 26 -6.93 -2.72 0.78
N PHE A 27 -6.06 -1.72 0.88
CA PHE A 27 -5.81 -1.10 2.18
C PHE A 27 -7.01 -0.27 2.63
N PHE A 28 -7.77 0.29 1.68
CA PHE A 28 -8.97 1.06 1.98
C PHE A 28 -10.09 0.63 1.06
N LYS A 29 -11.31 0.66 1.58
CA LYS A 29 -12.48 0.18 0.85
C LYS A 29 -12.85 1.03 -0.35
N THR A 30 -12.58 2.34 -0.27
CA THR A 30 -12.93 3.25 -1.35
C THR A 30 -11.76 4.16 -1.62
N ARG A 31 -11.74 4.76 -2.81
CA ARG A 31 -10.71 5.74 -3.13
C ARG A 31 -10.85 6.97 -2.25
N THR A 32 -12.08 7.35 -1.90
CA THR A 32 -12.31 8.48 -1.02
C THR A 32 -11.66 8.25 0.35
N LEU A 33 -11.84 7.05 0.92
CA LEU A 33 -11.20 6.71 2.18
C LEU A 33 -9.68 6.75 2.05
N SER A 34 -9.16 6.27 0.93
CA SER A 34 -7.74 6.32 0.67
C SER A 34 -7.26 7.77 0.69
N GLN A 35 -7.94 8.65 -0.03
CA GLN A 35 -7.58 10.07 -0.10
C GLN A 35 -7.64 10.72 1.28
N ASP A 36 -8.70 10.44 2.04
CA ASP A 36 -8.87 11.03 3.36
C ASP A 36 -7.73 10.64 4.28
N ASN A 37 -7.35 9.36 4.28
CA ASN A 37 -6.29 8.90 5.15
C ASN A 37 -4.92 9.43 4.73
N ILE A 38 -4.69 9.60 3.44
CA ILE A 38 -3.46 10.22 2.96
C ILE A 38 -3.39 11.66 3.47
N GLU A 39 -4.51 12.38 3.37
CA GLU A 39 -4.54 13.78 3.80
C GLU A 39 -4.35 13.93 5.29
N LEU A 40 -4.79 12.94 6.06
CA LEU A 40 -4.59 12.95 7.51
C LEU A 40 -3.15 12.60 7.90
N GLY A 41 -2.29 12.33 6.93
CA GLY A 41 -0.90 12.02 7.22
C GLY A 41 -0.68 10.59 7.65
N ARG A 42 -1.61 9.71 7.34
CA ARG A 42 -1.52 8.30 7.74
C ARG A 42 -0.84 7.43 6.72
N VAL A 43 -0.39 8.02 5.62
CA VAL A 43 0.39 7.29 4.61
C VAL A 43 1.64 8.13 4.38
N ARG A 44 2.81 7.53 4.59
CA ARG A 44 4.07 8.27 4.53
C ARG A 44 5.12 7.47 3.78
N MET A 45 6.10 8.19 3.27
CA MET A 45 7.28 7.59 2.67
C MET A 45 8.47 8.24 3.34
N ASN A 46 9.32 7.43 3.99
CA ASN A 46 10.48 7.93 4.75
C ASN A 46 10.06 8.98 5.78
N GLY A 47 8.91 8.76 6.42
CA GLY A 47 8.42 9.67 7.45
C GLY A 47 7.77 10.93 6.93
N VAL A 48 7.68 11.11 5.62
CA VAL A 48 7.14 12.32 5.01
C VAL A 48 5.73 12.07 4.52
N ARG A 49 4.84 13.02 4.82
CA ARG A 49 3.46 12.95 4.34
C ARG A 49 3.44 13.02 2.83
N LEU A 50 2.47 12.32 2.24
CA LEU A 50 2.34 12.27 0.80
C LEU A 50 1.02 12.90 0.39
N LYS A 51 0.94 13.24 -0.90
CA LYS A 51 -0.30 13.69 -1.49
C LYS A 51 -1.00 12.51 -2.15
N ALA A 52 -2.33 12.56 -2.20
CA ALA A 52 -3.10 11.49 -2.81
C ALA A 52 -2.70 11.25 -4.26
N SER A 53 -2.30 12.32 -4.93
CA SER A 53 -1.91 12.24 -6.35
C SER A 53 -0.46 11.84 -6.55
N LYS A 54 0.28 11.59 -5.48
CA LYS A 54 1.68 11.18 -5.59
C LYS A 54 1.78 9.91 -6.42
N ASP A 55 2.65 9.93 -7.43
CA ASP A 55 2.91 8.75 -8.23
C ASP A 55 3.85 7.83 -7.47
N ILE A 56 3.44 6.57 -7.31
CA ILE A 56 4.30 5.57 -6.67
C ILE A 56 4.76 4.57 -7.72
N ARG A 57 5.86 3.91 -7.42
CA ARG A 57 6.51 2.98 -8.33
C ARG A 57 6.91 1.72 -7.61
N VAL A 58 7.16 0.68 -8.38
CA VAL A 58 7.68 -0.57 -7.81
C VAL A 58 8.98 -0.26 -7.08
N GLY A 59 9.10 -0.80 -5.89
CA GLY A 59 10.26 -0.58 -5.04
C GLY A 59 10.07 0.49 -3.98
N ASP A 60 9.03 1.32 -4.10
CA ASP A 60 8.75 2.32 -3.08
C ASP A 60 8.33 1.64 -1.79
N GLN A 61 8.77 2.17 -0.67
CA GLN A 61 8.38 1.66 0.63
C GLN A 61 7.46 2.65 1.30
N LEU A 62 6.30 2.17 1.71
CA LEU A 62 5.25 3.01 2.26
C LEU A 62 4.93 2.60 3.69
N GLU A 63 4.67 3.59 4.52
CA GLU A 63 4.14 3.38 5.86
C GLU A 63 2.67 3.73 5.82
N ILE A 64 1.81 2.80 6.22
CA ILE A 64 0.37 2.97 6.15
C ILE A 64 -0.21 2.72 7.53
N ILE A 65 -0.95 3.69 8.04
CA ILE A 65 -1.62 3.57 9.33
C ILE A 65 -3.10 3.40 9.04
N ARG A 66 -3.65 2.25 9.43
CA ARG A 66 -5.06 1.95 9.21
C ARG A 66 -5.66 1.56 10.53
N GLY A 67 -6.51 2.43 11.07
CA GLY A 67 -7.01 2.23 12.42
C GLY A 67 -5.85 2.29 13.40
N GLU A 68 -5.67 1.23 14.17
CA GLU A 68 -4.59 1.15 15.12
C GLU A 68 -3.40 0.34 14.60
N GLU A 69 -3.49 -0.12 13.37
CA GLU A 69 -2.44 -0.95 12.79
C GLU A 69 -1.53 -0.12 11.90
N ARG A 70 -0.25 -0.43 11.99
CA ARG A 70 0.76 0.22 11.18
C ARG A 70 1.42 -0.81 10.29
N PHE A 71 1.43 -0.53 9.00
CA PHE A 71 2.01 -1.42 8.01
C PHE A 71 3.16 -0.70 7.33
N VAL A 72 4.27 -1.40 7.14
CA VAL A 72 5.34 -0.91 6.27
C VAL A 72 5.47 -1.92 5.15
N VAL A 73 5.24 -1.47 3.94
CA VAL A 73 5.16 -2.37 2.79
C VAL A 73 6.02 -1.84 1.66
N VAL A 74 6.52 -2.75 0.84
CA VAL A 74 7.25 -2.41 -0.37
C VAL A 74 6.32 -2.67 -1.55
N VAL A 75 6.23 -1.71 -2.45
CA VAL A 75 5.41 -1.85 -3.65
C VAL A 75 6.07 -2.86 -4.57
N LYS A 76 5.37 -3.93 -4.89
CA LYS A 76 5.89 -4.99 -5.75
C LYS A 76 5.31 -4.95 -7.14
N ALA A 77 4.08 -4.47 -7.28
CA ALA A 77 3.44 -4.38 -8.57
C ALA A 77 2.48 -3.22 -8.55
N LEU A 78 2.21 -2.68 -9.72
CA LEU A 78 1.31 -1.54 -9.86
C LEU A 78 0.00 -2.01 -10.46
N SER A 79 -1.09 -1.43 -9.97
CA SER A 79 -2.41 -1.67 -10.55
C SER A 79 -3.29 -0.49 -10.25
N SER A 80 -4.10 -0.14 -11.21
CA SER A 80 -5.13 0.88 -11.05
C SER A 80 -6.52 0.26 -10.93
N LYS A 81 -6.58 -1.07 -10.87
CA LYS A 81 -7.85 -1.79 -10.80
C LYS A 81 -7.89 -2.61 -9.53
N ARG A 82 -9.07 -2.65 -8.92
CA ARG A 82 -9.24 -3.39 -7.68
C ARG A 82 -9.68 -4.81 -8.03
N GLY A 83 -8.82 -5.77 -7.77
CA GLY A 83 -9.12 -7.17 -7.98
C GLY A 83 -9.51 -7.86 -6.69
N SER A 84 -9.36 -9.17 -6.68
CA SER A 84 -9.64 -9.97 -5.49
C SER A 84 -8.58 -9.70 -4.42
N ALA A 85 -8.85 -10.17 -3.21
CA ALA A 85 -7.89 -10.05 -2.12
C ALA A 85 -6.58 -10.77 -2.46
N THR A 86 -6.68 -11.90 -3.13
CA THR A 86 -5.49 -12.65 -3.53
C THR A 86 -4.63 -11.83 -4.47
N VAL A 87 -5.26 -11.19 -5.46
CA VAL A 87 -4.52 -10.35 -6.40
C VAL A 87 -3.93 -9.14 -5.67
N ALA A 88 -4.71 -8.56 -4.76
CA ALA A 88 -4.23 -7.38 -4.03
C ALA A 88 -2.95 -7.69 -3.25
N GLN A 89 -2.85 -8.87 -2.70
CA GLN A 89 -1.68 -9.26 -1.92
C GLN A 89 -0.43 -9.37 -2.77
N THR A 90 -0.56 -9.50 -4.07
CA THR A 90 0.60 -9.54 -4.95
C THR A 90 1.15 -8.16 -5.25
N LEU A 91 0.43 -7.10 -4.87
CA LEU A 91 0.85 -5.75 -5.19
C LEU A 91 1.88 -5.21 -4.22
N TYR A 92 2.03 -5.85 -3.07
CA TYR A 92 2.96 -5.38 -2.05
C TYR A 92 3.51 -6.53 -1.25
N GLU A 93 4.57 -6.23 -0.50
CA GLU A 93 5.14 -7.16 0.45
C GLU A 93 5.38 -6.39 1.74
N GLU A 94 4.79 -6.87 2.83
CA GLU A 94 5.02 -6.23 4.13
C GLU A 94 6.42 -6.59 4.60
N THR A 95 7.14 -5.60 5.16
CA THR A 95 8.48 -5.88 5.65
C THR A 95 8.42 -6.83 6.85
N PRO A 96 9.46 -7.65 7.05
CA PRO A 96 9.46 -8.56 8.21
C PRO A 96 9.34 -7.82 9.53
N GLU A 97 9.96 -6.66 9.64
CA GLU A 97 9.90 -5.87 10.86
C GLU A 97 8.49 -5.40 11.15
N SER A 98 7.77 -5.00 10.11
CA SER A 98 6.39 -4.55 10.26
C SER A 98 5.49 -5.68 10.71
N LEU A 99 5.62 -6.82 10.05
CA LEU A 99 4.80 -7.98 10.38
C LEU A 99 5.08 -8.43 11.80
N GLU A 100 6.34 -8.49 12.19
CA GLU A 100 6.72 -8.88 13.52
C GLU A 100 6.18 -7.92 14.57
N ALA A 101 6.26 -6.63 14.30
CA ALA A 101 5.78 -5.61 15.25
C ALA A 101 4.27 -5.74 15.45
N ARG A 102 3.52 -5.96 14.38
CA ARG A 102 2.08 -6.12 14.50
C ARG A 102 1.71 -7.38 15.27
N THR A 103 2.42 -8.46 15.01
CA THR A 103 2.19 -9.71 15.71
C THR A 103 2.50 -9.57 17.20
N ARG A 104 3.60 -8.88 17.52
CA ARG A 104 3.99 -8.68 18.91
C ARG A 104 2.95 -7.86 19.67
N ILE A 105 2.44 -6.82 19.04
CA ILE A 105 1.41 -5.99 19.66
C ILE A 105 0.15 -6.81 19.93
N LYS A 106 -0.25 -7.63 18.97
CA LYS A 106 -1.42 -8.49 19.16
C LYS A 106 -1.22 -9.47 20.30
N GLU A 107 -0.05 -10.07 20.39
CA GLU A 107 0.24 -11.02 21.45
C GLU A 107 0.22 -10.34 22.80
N THR A 108 0.81 -9.16 22.89
CA THR A 108 0.83 -8.40 24.12
C THR A 108 -0.58 -8.07 24.56
N SER A 109 -1.40 -7.60 23.64
CA SER A 109 -2.79 -7.29 23.97
C SER A 109 -3.54 -8.51 24.44
N ARG A 110 -3.28 -9.66 23.84
CA ARG A 110 -3.96 -10.89 24.20
C ARG A 110 -3.64 -11.32 25.64
N PHE A 111 -2.40 -11.12 26.07
CA PHE A 111 -1.96 -11.59 27.36
C PHE A 111 -2.10 -10.55 28.47
N MET A 112 -2.41 -9.32 28.13
CA MET A 112 -2.54 -8.30 29.16
C MET A 112 -3.94 -8.34 29.74
N PRO A 113 -4.05 -8.48 31.06
CA PRO A 113 -5.38 -8.46 31.68
C PRO A 113 -5.94 -7.04 31.62
N MET A 114 -7.23 -6.98 31.51
CA MET A 114 -7.90 -5.69 31.44
C MET A 114 -8.47 -5.29 32.79
#